data_38685cd09f96d6835e9b081cb21f166a
#
_entry.id   38685cd09f96d6835e9b081cb21f166a
#
_cell.length_a   1.000
_cell.length_b   1.000
_cell.length_c   1.000
_cell.angle_alpha   90.00
_cell.angle_beta   90.00
_cell.angle_gamma   90.00
#
_symmetry.space_group_name_H-M   'P 1'
#
loop_
_entity.id
_entity.type
_entity.pdbx_description
1 polymer ?
#
loop_
_entity_poly.entity_id
_entity_poly.type
_entity_poly.pdbx_seq_one_letter_code
_entity_poly.pdbx_strand_id
1 'polypeptide(L)'
;MHHISCKLLQITWPLSSCKMAARSDITPIAILKPGMYRRRIKGRITKLWTAHSATDGKKFSHDFIFVDKENTAIEGFIRIPDEDNILQQVQEGLVYEFYKFVPIIKRERFRTVEHDARIQLRGAATITKVENDDAAFPLRYFDFKPLNTIGTTITGDKTVVDVIGQVVFIGPIKRVNKNSGQVSLREIEIEDERDDKVLITIWEEYLPQIDFQRIEEESKTQEIILAFSSLRLLPFKEKWNLTTYSATRIYQDQFLPEITAFRRRIAKNNKQLTLHEATPLEEQPDEQLPPSVSIKELHDMCIPENQDKSFNVVAKISDTLEELGWYYEACPIHRTKVRQPSYFCYKCKANVRRPLPWLNFRLIVADETGDAQFSFIEKQAEYLIGSSAQDLLYCSNNQGKKKHLPPVFAQLSNKEHMFTVQWERNKFTDDTIYYHVTGIQNVPPTTTKQLSAAAATPYEKNR
;
A
#
# COMPACT_ATOMS: atom_id res chain seq x y z
N MET A 1 -61.81 -74.28 23.12
CA MET A 1 -60.62 -73.66 23.61
C MET A 1 -59.57 -73.68 22.51
N HIS A 2 -59.47 -72.68 21.70
CA HIS A 2 -58.47 -72.55 20.63
C HIS A 2 -57.48 -71.48 20.94
N HIS A 3 -56.20 -71.88 21.14
CA HIS A 3 -55.10 -70.98 21.23
C HIS A 3 -54.65 -70.49 19.83
N ILE A 4 -54.79 -69.21 19.55
CA ILE A 4 -54.24 -68.62 18.36
C ILE A 4 -52.85 -68.00 18.72
N SER A 5 -51.77 -68.60 18.14
CA SER A 5 -50.41 -68.18 18.30
C SER A 5 -50.14 -67.10 17.26
N CYS A 6 -49.85 -65.87 17.74
CA CYS A 6 -49.48 -64.75 16.91
C CYS A 6 -47.97 -64.78 16.65
N LYS A 7 -47.52 -65.13 15.43
CA LYS A 7 -46.12 -65.05 14.99
C LYS A 7 -45.81 -63.59 14.58
N LEU A 8 -44.98 -62.92 15.39
CA LEU A 8 -44.36 -61.61 15.03
C LEU A 8 -43.29 -61.83 13.98
N LEU A 9 -43.54 -61.39 12.76
CA LEU A 9 -42.51 -61.21 11.71
C LEU A 9 -41.66 -60.03 12.03
N GLN A 10 -40.41 -60.28 12.43
CA GLN A 10 -39.38 -59.22 12.50
C GLN A 10 -38.92 -58.93 11.09
N ILE A 11 -39.35 -57.76 10.56
CA ILE A 11 -38.81 -57.17 9.33
C ILE A 11 -37.55 -56.44 9.72
N THR A 12 -36.38 -57.01 9.47
CA THR A 12 -35.07 -56.30 9.54
C THR A 12 -34.87 -55.54 8.26
N TRP A 13 -34.94 -54.20 8.34
CA TRP A 13 -34.51 -53.31 7.28
C TRP A 13 -32.98 -53.29 7.28
N PRO A 14 -32.30 -53.44 6.12
CA PRO A 14 -30.87 -53.22 6.06
C PRO A 14 -30.63 -51.69 6.22
N LEU A 15 -29.91 -51.31 7.28
CA LEU A 15 -29.32 -49.98 7.41
C LEU A 15 -28.26 -49.81 6.31
N SER A 16 -28.72 -49.46 5.12
CA SER A 16 -27.87 -48.90 4.09
C SER A 16 -27.30 -47.62 4.65
N SER A 17 -26.02 -47.65 5.05
CA SER A 17 -25.27 -46.48 5.40
C SER A 17 -25.14 -45.59 4.16
N CYS A 18 -26.14 -44.76 3.93
CA CYS A 18 -26.03 -43.66 2.99
C CYS A 18 -24.98 -42.70 3.56
N LYS A 19 -23.72 -42.94 3.23
CA LYS A 19 -22.72 -41.91 3.29
C LYS A 19 -23.15 -40.81 2.31
N MET A 20 -24.01 -39.91 2.74
CA MET A 20 -24.18 -38.62 2.11
C MET A 20 -22.79 -37.94 2.19
N ALA A 21 -21.99 -38.12 1.15
CA ALA A 21 -20.90 -37.22 0.86
C ALA A 21 -21.57 -35.83 0.78
N ALA A 22 -21.46 -35.06 1.86
CA ALA A 22 -21.87 -33.69 1.86
C ALA A 22 -21.05 -33.02 0.73
N ARG A 23 -21.66 -32.85 -0.44
CA ARG A 23 -21.15 -31.95 -1.48
C ARG A 23 -21.01 -30.61 -0.78
N SER A 24 -19.80 -30.25 -0.43
CA SER A 24 -19.50 -28.93 0.09
C SER A 24 -19.82 -27.97 -1.04
N ASP A 25 -20.94 -27.25 -0.94
CA ASP A 25 -21.30 -26.26 -1.94
C ASP A 25 -20.23 -25.17 -1.98
N ILE A 26 -19.41 -25.20 -3.04
CA ILE A 26 -18.43 -24.16 -3.32
C ILE A 26 -19.19 -22.91 -3.70
N THR A 27 -18.99 -21.85 -2.97
CA THR A 27 -19.58 -20.54 -3.24
C THR A 27 -18.77 -19.85 -4.33
N PRO A 28 -19.35 -19.46 -5.48
CA PRO A 28 -18.68 -18.65 -6.48
C PRO A 28 -18.16 -17.34 -5.88
N ILE A 29 -16.97 -16.92 -6.28
CA ILE A 29 -16.37 -15.66 -5.78
C ILE A 29 -17.27 -14.47 -6.14
N ALA A 30 -17.87 -14.45 -7.32
CA ALA A 30 -18.72 -13.38 -7.81
C ALA A 30 -19.87 -12.96 -6.87
N ILE A 31 -20.42 -13.93 -6.08
CA ILE A 31 -21.52 -13.65 -5.16
C ILE A 31 -21.08 -13.41 -3.72
N LEU A 32 -19.79 -13.52 -3.43
CA LEU A 32 -19.25 -13.34 -2.09
C LEU A 32 -19.37 -11.87 -1.64
N LYS A 33 -19.98 -11.65 -0.48
CA LYS A 33 -20.16 -10.32 0.10
C LYS A 33 -19.56 -10.25 1.50
N PRO A 34 -19.18 -9.05 1.97
CA PRO A 34 -18.76 -8.85 3.35
C PRO A 34 -19.78 -9.44 4.34
N GLY A 35 -19.29 -10.14 5.36
CA GLY A 35 -20.14 -10.78 6.38
C GLY A 35 -20.74 -12.14 6.01
N MET A 36 -20.50 -12.68 4.83
CA MET A 36 -20.93 -14.03 4.44
C MET A 36 -20.01 -15.10 5.03
N TYR A 37 -20.09 -15.33 6.32
CA TYR A 37 -19.28 -16.33 7.02
C TYR A 37 -19.66 -17.79 6.66
N ARG A 38 -18.78 -18.72 7.01
CA ARG A 38 -18.94 -20.18 6.83
C ARG A 38 -19.17 -20.59 5.37
N ARG A 39 -18.61 -19.86 4.43
CA ARG A 39 -18.58 -20.20 3.01
C ARG A 39 -17.31 -20.96 2.68
N ARG A 40 -17.40 -21.80 1.64
CA ARG A 40 -16.25 -22.44 0.99
C ARG A 40 -16.05 -21.79 -0.35
N ILE A 41 -14.83 -21.43 -0.67
CA ILE A 41 -14.44 -20.93 -1.99
C ILE A 41 -13.28 -21.79 -2.48
N LYS A 42 -13.19 -21.96 -3.80
CA LYS A 42 -12.12 -22.71 -4.45
C LYS A 42 -11.53 -21.88 -5.57
N GLY A 43 -10.20 -21.80 -5.63
CA GLY A 43 -9.52 -20.98 -6.62
C GLY A 43 -8.01 -21.15 -6.56
N ARG A 44 -7.31 -20.45 -7.44
CA ARG A 44 -5.85 -20.37 -7.49
C ARG A 44 -5.37 -19.06 -6.84
N ILE A 45 -4.30 -19.14 -6.07
CA ILE A 45 -3.52 -17.95 -5.71
C ILE A 45 -2.67 -17.60 -6.93
N THR A 46 -3.10 -16.61 -7.72
CA THR A 46 -2.40 -16.20 -8.94
C THR A 46 -1.27 -15.22 -8.66
N LYS A 47 -1.28 -14.57 -7.50
CA LYS A 47 -0.25 -13.64 -7.05
C LYS A 47 -0.23 -13.58 -5.52
N LEU A 48 0.98 -13.56 -4.94
CA LEU A 48 1.21 -13.41 -3.49
C LEU A 48 2.35 -12.42 -3.27
N TRP A 49 2.18 -11.45 -2.39
CA TRP A 49 3.23 -10.46 -2.10
C TRP A 49 3.18 -9.99 -0.66
N THR A 50 4.31 -9.50 -0.14
CA THR A 50 4.38 -8.84 1.15
C THR A 50 4.09 -7.36 0.99
N ALA A 51 3.09 -6.86 1.70
CA ALA A 51 2.77 -5.45 1.72
C ALA A 51 3.58 -4.75 2.83
N HIS A 52 4.27 -3.67 2.43
CA HIS A 52 5.09 -2.87 3.32
C HIS A 52 4.49 -1.47 3.50
N SER A 53 4.67 -0.91 4.66
CA SER A 53 4.38 0.48 4.93
C SER A 53 5.29 1.39 4.09
N ALA A 54 4.71 2.35 3.40
CA ALA A 54 5.48 3.32 2.62
C ALA A 54 6.30 4.29 3.50
N THR A 55 5.99 4.35 4.80
CA THR A 55 6.60 5.30 5.73
C THR A 55 7.84 4.72 6.40
N ASP A 56 7.78 3.47 6.85
CA ASP A 56 8.83 2.86 7.66
C ASP A 56 9.35 1.53 7.09
N GLY A 57 8.84 1.12 5.93
CA GLY A 57 9.22 -0.13 5.27
C GLY A 57 8.81 -1.40 6.02
N LYS A 58 8.13 -1.29 7.17
CA LYS A 58 7.72 -2.47 7.94
C LYS A 58 6.65 -3.27 7.21
N LYS A 59 6.74 -4.59 7.32
CA LYS A 59 5.70 -5.50 6.86
C LYS A 59 4.41 -5.26 7.65
N PHE A 60 3.25 -5.26 6.99
CA PHE A 60 1.96 -5.22 7.70
C PHE A 60 0.99 -6.33 7.29
N SER A 61 1.15 -6.95 6.13
CA SER A 61 0.38 -8.11 5.69
C SER A 61 1.07 -8.84 4.54
N HIS A 62 0.63 -10.08 4.30
CA HIS A 62 0.85 -10.78 3.03
C HIS A 62 -0.47 -10.76 2.28
N ASP A 63 -0.48 -10.11 1.14
CA ASP A 63 -1.67 -9.95 0.30
C ASP A 63 -1.59 -10.88 -0.90
N PHE A 64 -2.74 -11.35 -1.39
CA PHE A 64 -2.80 -12.26 -2.55
C PHE A 64 -4.03 -11.99 -3.41
N ILE A 65 -3.97 -12.42 -4.67
CA ILE A 65 -5.13 -12.51 -5.57
C ILE A 65 -5.55 -13.97 -5.67
N PHE A 66 -6.82 -14.23 -5.42
CA PHE A 66 -7.43 -15.56 -5.49
C PHE A 66 -8.49 -15.58 -6.59
N VAL A 67 -8.39 -16.53 -7.52
CA VAL A 67 -9.20 -16.55 -8.75
C VAL A 67 -9.89 -17.91 -8.89
N ASP A 68 -11.20 -17.89 -9.10
CA ASP A 68 -11.98 -19.10 -9.35
C ASP A 68 -11.91 -19.56 -10.82
N LYS A 69 -12.55 -20.67 -11.14
CA LYS A 69 -12.56 -21.23 -12.49
C LYS A 69 -13.33 -20.37 -13.50
N GLU A 70 -14.23 -19.51 -13.03
CA GLU A 70 -14.96 -18.55 -13.83
C GLU A 70 -14.16 -17.26 -14.11
N ASN A 71 -12.87 -17.23 -13.74
CA ASN A 71 -11.98 -16.07 -13.84
C ASN A 71 -12.44 -14.87 -12.99
N THR A 72 -13.21 -15.11 -11.93
CA THR A 72 -13.54 -14.07 -10.97
C THR A 72 -12.45 -13.98 -9.91
N ALA A 73 -11.91 -12.78 -9.70
CA ALA A 73 -10.84 -12.53 -8.76
C ALA A 73 -11.32 -11.83 -7.49
N ILE A 74 -10.68 -12.15 -6.37
CA ILE A 74 -10.86 -11.47 -5.10
C ILE A 74 -9.50 -11.26 -4.41
N GLU A 75 -9.31 -10.10 -3.77
CA GLU A 75 -8.14 -9.89 -2.91
C GLU A 75 -8.27 -10.70 -1.62
N GLY A 76 -7.17 -11.31 -1.20
CA GLY A 76 -7.02 -11.87 0.13
C GLY A 76 -5.81 -11.29 0.85
N PHE A 77 -5.78 -11.47 2.18
CA PHE A 77 -4.64 -11.07 2.97
C PHE A 77 -4.49 -11.90 4.25
N ILE A 78 -3.25 -11.99 4.71
CA ILE A 78 -2.81 -12.59 5.96
C ILE A 78 -2.14 -11.51 6.78
N ARG A 79 -2.58 -11.25 8.01
CA ARG A 79 -1.91 -10.29 8.90
C ARG A 79 -0.63 -10.88 9.46
N ILE A 80 0.32 -10.03 9.81
CA ILE A 80 1.60 -10.45 10.40
C ILE A 80 1.43 -11.37 11.63
N PRO A 81 0.49 -11.14 12.59
CA PRO A 81 0.27 -12.08 13.70
C PRO A 81 -0.18 -13.48 13.30
N ASP A 82 -0.74 -13.65 12.08
CA ASP A 82 -1.16 -14.94 11.53
C ASP A 82 -0.13 -15.54 10.56
N GLU A 83 1.00 -14.85 10.28
CA GLU A 83 2.02 -15.20 9.28
C GLU A 83 2.55 -16.63 9.49
N ASP A 84 3.03 -16.93 10.67
CA ASP A 84 3.66 -18.23 10.98
C ASP A 84 2.71 -19.42 10.76
N ASN A 85 1.41 -19.22 11.01
CA ASN A 85 0.42 -20.29 10.91
C ASN A 85 -0.16 -20.48 9.51
N ILE A 86 -0.25 -19.39 8.72
CA ILE A 86 -1.01 -19.38 7.46
C ILE A 86 -0.09 -19.34 6.24
N LEU A 87 0.97 -18.50 6.27
CA LEU A 87 1.81 -18.27 5.10
C LEU A 87 2.50 -19.55 4.61
N GLN A 88 2.88 -20.43 5.51
CA GLN A 88 3.51 -21.72 5.17
C GLN A 88 2.55 -22.70 4.47
N GLN A 89 1.23 -22.49 4.60
CA GLN A 89 0.22 -23.35 3.99
C GLN A 89 -0.19 -22.91 2.58
N VAL A 90 0.22 -21.70 2.15
CA VAL A 90 -0.17 -21.11 0.86
C VAL A 90 1.05 -20.81 0.00
N GLN A 91 0.91 -21.02 -1.28
CA GLN A 91 1.95 -20.73 -2.27
C GLN A 91 1.31 -20.15 -3.53
N GLU A 92 1.98 -19.16 -4.14
CA GLU A 92 1.60 -18.63 -5.45
C GLU A 92 1.61 -19.74 -6.51
N GLY A 93 0.63 -19.72 -7.40
CA GLY A 93 0.49 -20.68 -8.48
C GLY A 93 -0.37 -21.91 -8.16
N LEU A 94 -0.66 -22.21 -6.88
CA LEU A 94 -1.40 -23.40 -6.49
C LEU A 94 -2.89 -23.13 -6.24
N VAL A 95 -3.70 -24.19 -6.40
CA VAL A 95 -5.14 -24.18 -6.19
C VAL A 95 -5.48 -24.62 -4.77
N TYR A 96 -6.38 -23.89 -4.13
CA TYR A 96 -6.82 -24.13 -2.77
C TYR A 96 -8.34 -24.10 -2.64
N GLU A 97 -8.84 -24.79 -1.63
CA GLU A 97 -10.15 -24.60 -1.05
C GLU A 97 -9.99 -23.90 0.30
N PHE A 98 -10.65 -22.74 0.47
CA PHE A 98 -10.67 -22.00 1.73
C PHE A 98 -12.01 -22.12 2.42
N TYR A 99 -11.97 -22.37 3.74
CA TYR A 99 -13.11 -22.38 4.63
C TYR A 99 -12.80 -21.66 5.93
N LYS A 100 -13.78 -21.08 6.60
CA LYS A 100 -13.61 -20.24 7.82
C LYS A 100 -12.72 -19.01 7.64
N PHE A 101 -12.60 -18.52 6.43
CA PHE A 101 -12.04 -17.19 6.18
C PHE A 101 -13.04 -16.10 6.58
N VAL A 102 -12.57 -14.84 6.66
CA VAL A 102 -13.41 -13.71 7.04
C VAL A 102 -13.57 -12.78 5.83
N PRO A 103 -14.74 -12.75 5.18
CA PRO A 103 -15.02 -11.77 4.12
C PRO A 103 -15.31 -10.41 4.76
N ILE A 104 -14.54 -9.41 4.35
CA ILE A 104 -14.65 -8.03 4.82
C ILE A 104 -14.84 -7.08 3.64
N ILE A 105 -15.18 -5.84 3.91
CA ILE A 105 -15.33 -4.81 2.88
C ILE A 105 -13.99 -4.60 2.16
N LYS A 106 -14.06 -4.42 0.84
CA LYS A 106 -12.91 -4.07 0.00
C LYS A 106 -12.17 -2.85 0.54
N ARG A 107 -10.88 -2.74 0.26
CA ARG A 107 -10.14 -1.51 0.54
C ARG A 107 -10.43 -0.47 -0.54
N GLU A 108 -10.40 0.80 -0.17
CA GLU A 108 -10.62 1.90 -1.10
C GLU A 108 -9.35 2.27 -1.90
N ARG A 109 -8.17 1.88 -1.40
CA ARG A 109 -6.88 2.28 -1.93
C ARG A 109 -6.05 1.07 -2.33
N PHE A 110 -5.27 1.20 -3.41
CA PHE A 110 -4.38 0.14 -3.91
C PHE A 110 -5.11 -1.19 -4.16
N ARG A 111 -6.33 -1.12 -4.68
CA ARG A 111 -7.07 -2.31 -5.09
C ARG A 111 -6.45 -2.91 -6.33
N THR A 112 -6.16 -4.20 -6.28
CA THR A 112 -5.62 -4.96 -7.39
C THR A 112 -6.70 -5.69 -8.19
N VAL A 113 -7.91 -5.79 -7.64
CA VAL A 113 -9.07 -6.41 -8.32
C VAL A 113 -10.37 -5.64 -8.00
N GLU A 114 -11.32 -5.67 -8.93
CA GLU A 114 -12.64 -5.08 -8.77
C GLU A 114 -13.60 -6.11 -8.15
N HIS A 115 -13.68 -6.13 -6.82
CA HIS A 115 -14.61 -6.96 -6.06
C HIS A 115 -15.09 -6.21 -4.81
N ASP A 116 -16.35 -6.37 -4.40
CA ASP A 116 -16.93 -5.66 -3.24
C ASP A 116 -16.42 -6.15 -1.89
N ALA A 117 -15.92 -7.37 -1.85
CA ALA A 117 -15.31 -7.95 -0.67
C ALA A 117 -13.83 -8.25 -0.90
N ARG A 118 -13.10 -8.40 0.18
CA ARG A 118 -11.81 -9.10 0.25
C ARG A 118 -11.84 -10.11 1.38
N ILE A 119 -10.95 -11.10 1.36
CA ILE A 119 -10.93 -12.18 2.33
C ILE A 119 -9.71 -12.07 3.26
N GLN A 120 -9.94 -12.28 4.55
CA GLN A 120 -8.87 -12.41 5.52
C GLN A 120 -8.71 -13.88 5.90
N LEU A 121 -7.52 -14.42 5.73
CA LEU A 121 -7.13 -15.69 6.32
C LEU A 121 -6.59 -15.45 7.73
N ARG A 122 -7.10 -16.21 8.70
CA ARG A 122 -6.69 -16.16 10.11
C ARG A 122 -6.34 -17.57 10.56
N GLY A 123 -5.72 -17.73 11.72
CA GLY A 123 -5.32 -19.02 12.27
C GLY A 123 -6.43 -20.09 12.35
N ALA A 124 -7.70 -19.67 12.39
CA ALA A 124 -8.85 -20.59 12.34
C ALA A 124 -9.29 -21.00 10.91
N ALA A 125 -8.69 -20.44 9.87
CA ALA A 125 -9.01 -20.77 8.48
C ALA A 125 -8.61 -22.23 8.17
N THR A 126 -9.46 -22.94 7.44
CA THR A 126 -9.12 -24.25 6.88
C THR A 126 -8.65 -24.02 5.44
N ILE A 127 -7.42 -24.43 5.16
CA ILE A 127 -6.75 -24.29 3.87
C ILE A 127 -6.47 -25.70 3.37
N THR A 128 -7.07 -26.09 2.25
CA THR A 128 -6.87 -27.41 1.65
C THR A 128 -6.30 -27.21 0.24
N LYS A 129 -5.09 -27.73 0.00
CA LYS A 129 -4.51 -27.77 -1.34
C LYS A 129 -5.29 -28.74 -2.21
N VAL A 130 -5.53 -28.34 -3.45
CA VAL A 130 -6.25 -29.15 -4.46
C VAL A 130 -5.24 -29.72 -5.45
N GLU A 131 -5.18 -31.04 -5.63
CA GLU A 131 -4.13 -31.68 -6.43
C GLU A 131 -4.57 -32.07 -7.84
N ASN A 132 -5.85 -32.34 -8.11
CA ASN A 132 -6.27 -32.97 -9.36
C ASN A 132 -7.15 -32.10 -10.29
N ASP A 133 -7.23 -30.78 -10.07
CA ASP A 133 -8.16 -29.90 -10.77
C ASP A 133 -7.47 -28.58 -11.21
N ASP A 134 -6.15 -28.64 -11.32
CA ASP A 134 -5.30 -27.46 -11.51
C ASP A 134 -5.54 -26.76 -12.87
N ALA A 135 -5.75 -27.53 -13.93
CA ALA A 135 -5.92 -27.01 -15.28
C ALA A 135 -7.21 -26.18 -15.50
N ALA A 136 -8.21 -26.35 -14.62
CA ALA A 136 -9.48 -25.64 -14.71
C ALA A 136 -9.43 -24.19 -14.19
N PHE A 137 -8.35 -23.81 -13.50
CA PHE A 137 -8.20 -22.48 -12.89
C PHE A 137 -7.18 -21.64 -13.64
N PRO A 138 -7.46 -20.35 -13.88
CA PRO A 138 -6.51 -19.46 -14.54
C PRO A 138 -5.15 -19.43 -13.85
N LEU A 139 -4.06 -19.51 -14.60
CA LEU A 139 -2.70 -19.40 -14.06
C LEU A 139 -2.37 -17.99 -13.60
N ARG A 140 -2.97 -17.00 -14.26
CA ARG A 140 -2.75 -15.56 -14.00
C ARG A 140 -4.09 -14.83 -14.11
N TYR A 141 -4.14 -13.66 -13.51
CA TYR A 141 -5.29 -12.75 -13.62
C TYR A 141 -4.80 -11.38 -14.05
N PHE A 142 -5.45 -10.81 -15.04
CA PHE A 142 -5.21 -9.46 -15.53
C PHE A 142 -6.53 -8.73 -15.76
N ASP A 143 -6.51 -7.43 -15.46
CA ASP A 143 -7.55 -6.47 -15.80
C ASP A 143 -6.92 -5.29 -16.53
N PHE A 144 -6.46 -5.54 -17.77
CA PHE A 144 -5.75 -4.55 -18.57
C PHE A 144 -6.62 -3.34 -18.90
N LYS A 145 -6.10 -2.16 -18.56
CA LYS A 145 -6.75 -0.88 -18.86
C LYS A 145 -6.19 -0.30 -20.17
N PRO A 146 -7.05 0.31 -21.00
CA PRO A 146 -6.60 1.04 -22.21
C PRO A 146 -5.65 2.19 -21.80
N LEU A 147 -4.53 2.36 -22.54
CA LEU A 147 -3.49 3.31 -22.15
C LEU A 147 -4.00 4.77 -22.16
N ASN A 148 -4.90 5.14 -23.07
CA ASN A 148 -5.50 6.48 -23.14
C ASN A 148 -6.41 6.82 -21.94
N THR A 149 -6.80 5.84 -21.14
CA THR A 149 -7.57 6.07 -19.92
C THR A 149 -6.71 6.45 -18.73
N ILE A 150 -5.40 6.16 -18.79
CA ILE A 150 -4.44 6.42 -17.71
C ILE A 150 -4.18 7.93 -17.62
N GLY A 151 -4.45 8.50 -16.44
CA GLY A 151 -4.29 9.94 -16.22
C GLY A 151 -5.41 10.80 -16.78
N THR A 152 -6.39 10.23 -17.45
CA THR A 152 -7.56 10.93 -17.98
C THR A 152 -8.83 10.52 -17.22
N THR A 153 -9.34 9.33 -17.50
CA THR A 153 -10.50 8.75 -16.79
C THR A 153 -10.07 8.03 -15.52
N ILE A 154 -8.91 7.33 -15.58
CA ILE A 154 -8.30 6.65 -14.43
C ILE A 154 -7.28 7.60 -13.81
N THR A 155 -7.60 8.16 -12.64
CA THR A 155 -6.79 9.14 -11.92
C THR A 155 -6.70 8.78 -10.44
N GLY A 156 -5.76 9.41 -9.71
CA GLY A 156 -5.60 9.28 -8.27
C GLY A 156 -4.37 8.46 -7.85
N ASP A 157 -3.64 8.98 -6.90
CA ASP A 157 -2.36 8.47 -6.37
C ASP A 157 -2.44 7.10 -5.67
N LYS A 158 -3.65 6.57 -5.52
CA LYS A 158 -3.95 5.28 -4.85
C LYS A 158 -4.56 4.26 -5.79
N THR A 159 -4.55 4.58 -7.08
CA THR A 159 -5.06 3.72 -8.15
C THR A 159 -3.98 2.74 -8.59
N VAL A 160 -4.41 1.52 -8.86
CA VAL A 160 -3.57 0.43 -9.34
C VAL A 160 -4.16 -0.09 -10.65
N VAL A 161 -3.33 -0.33 -11.63
CA VAL A 161 -3.76 -0.78 -12.97
C VAL A 161 -2.85 -1.87 -13.51
N ASP A 162 -3.41 -2.71 -14.36
CA ASP A 162 -2.67 -3.61 -15.24
C ASP A 162 -2.60 -2.98 -16.62
N VAL A 163 -1.44 -3.06 -17.27
CA VAL A 163 -1.25 -2.56 -18.65
C VAL A 163 -0.43 -3.54 -19.49
N ILE A 164 -0.64 -3.50 -20.78
CA ILE A 164 0.13 -4.26 -21.76
C ILE A 164 0.44 -3.35 -22.95
N GLY A 165 1.64 -3.44 -23.48
CA GLY A 165 2.03 -2.65 -24.64
C GLY A 165 3.35 -3.11 -25.26
N GLN A 166 3.60 -2.63 -26.49
CA GLN A 166 4.88 -2.72 -27.14
C GLN A 166 5.85 -1.72 -26.51
N VAL A 167 7.05 -2.16 -26.17
CA VAL A 167 8.11 -1.27 -25.70
C VAL A 167 8.58 -0.40 -26.86
N VAL A 168 8.50 0.91 -26.69
CA VAL A 168 8.95 1.90 -27.70
C VAL A 168 10.12 2.75 -27.24
N PHE A 169 10.40 2.73 -25.92
CA PHE A 169 11.51 3.46 -25.34
C PHE A 169 12.00 2.78 -24.06
N ILE A 170 13.31 2.74 -23.87
CA ILE A 170 13.96 2.33 -22.63
C ILE A 170 15.00 3.39 -22.28
N GLY A 171 14.76 4.11 -21.18
CA GLY A 171 15.67 5.12 -20.67
C GLY A 171 16.94 4.55 -20.03
N PRO A 172 17.94 5.36 -19.74
CA PRO A 172 19.12 4.95 -18.98
C PRO A 172 18.76 4.63 -17.52
N ILE A 173 19.65 3.94 -16.82
CA ILE A 173 19.53 3.78 -15.36
C ILE A 173 19.78 5.14 -14.72
N LYS A 174 18.80 5.62 -13.96
CA LYS A 174 18.88 6.84 -13.15
C LYS A 174 19.10 6.48 -11.69
N ARG A 175 19.89 7.26 -10.99
CA ARG A 175 20.06 7.15 -9.53
C ARG A 175 19.40 8.35 -8.88
N VAL A 176 18.54 8.11 -7.92
CA VAL A 176 17.81 9.13 -7.18
C VAL A 176 18.02 8.95 -5.69
N ASN A 177 18.12 10.04 -4.97
CA ASN A 177 18.25 10.01 -3.51
C ASN A 177 16.85 9.89 -2.90
N LYS A 178 16.64 8.89 -2.07
CA LYS A 178 15.46 8.72 -1.21
C LYS A 178 15.89 8.82 0.24
N ASN A 179 14.91 9.00 1.14
CA ASN A 179 15.14 8.97 2.59
C ASN A 179 15.85 7.68 3.08
N SER A 180 15.72 6.58 2.32
CA SER A 180 16.38 5.28 2.59
C SER A 180 17.78 5.15 1.98
N GLY A 181 18.31 6.17 1.29
CA GLY A 181 19.58 6.13 0.56
C GLY A 181 19.40 6.29 -0.95
N GLN A 182 20.50 6.16 -1.69
CA GLN A 182 20.51 6.20 -3.14
C GLN A 182 19.86 4.92 -3.71
N VAL A 183 18.91 5.09 -4.62
CA VAL A 183 18.16 4.00 -5.26
C VAL A 183 18.19 4.18 -6.77
N SER A 184 18.37 3.09 -7.50
CA SER A 184 18.34 3.10 -8.96
C SER A 184 16.92 2.95 -9.48
N LEU A 185 16.65 3.53 -10.64
CA LEU A 185 15.42 3.30 -11.39
C LEU A 185 15.69 3.31 -12.89
N ARG A 186 14.77 2.77 -13.66
CA ARG A 186 14.75 2.86 -15.13
C ARG A 186 13.35 3.18 -15.61
N GLU A 187 13.25 3.97 -16.66
CA GLU A 187 11.97 4.31 -17.26
C GLU A 187 11.79 3.52 -18.56
N ILE A 188 10.58 3.02 -18.78
CA ILE A 188 10.16 2.34 -20.01
C ILE A 188 8.89 3.02 -20.51
N GLU A 189 8.81 3.33 -21.78
CA GLU A 189 7.57 3.74 -22.42
C GLU A 189 7.00 2.57 -23.22
N ILE A 190 5.73 2.29 -23.01
CA ILE A 190 4.97 1.31 -23.79
C ILE A 190 3.87 1.98 -24.58
N GLU A 191 3.52 1.37 -25.71
CA GLU A 191 2.51 1.84 -26.65
C GLU A 191 1.50 0.73 -26.96
N ASP A 192 0.22 1.08 -27.08
CA ASP A 192 -0.83 0.14 -27.47
C ASP A 192 -1.12 0.17 -28.98
N GLU A 193 -2.13 -0.61 -29.40
CA GLU A 193 -2.55 -0.70 -30.80
C GLU A 193 -3.18 0.58 -31.37
N ARG A 194 -3.42 1.60 -30.52
CA ARG A 194 -4.02 2.90 -30.88
C ARG A 194 -3.02 4.04 -30.88
N ASP A 195 -1.74 3.72 -30.75
CA ASP A 195 -0.63 4.67 -30.61
C ASP A 195 -0.68 5.47 -29.29
N ASP A 196 -1.48 5.03 -28.31
CA ASP A 196 -1.49 5.61 -26.97
C ASP A 196 -0.28 5.13 -26.17
N LYS A 197 0.37 6.04 -25.43
CA LYS A 197 1.62 5.79 -24.72
C LYS A 197 1.51 6.08 -23.24
N VAL A 198 2.23 5.29 -22.45
CA VAL A 198 2.43 5.56 -21.02
C VAL A 198 3.88 5.31 -20.61
N LEU A 199 4.37 6.16 -19.74
CA LEU A 199 5.68 6.03 -19.10
C LEU A 199 5.55 5.23 -17.80
N ILE A 200 6.46 4.26 -17.62
CA ILE A 200 6.49 3.38 -16.44
C ILE A 200 7.85 3.53 -15.78
N THR A 201 7.85 3.94 -14.51
CA THR A 201 9.06 3.99 -13.67
C THR A 201 9.22 2.64 -12.97
N ILE A 202 10.35 1.99 -13.21
CA ILE A 202 10.71 0.70 -12.64
C ILE A 202 11.82 0.90 -11.63
N TRP A 203 11.50 0.67 -10.34
CA TRP A 203 12.45 0.79 -9.24
C TRP A 203 13.42 -0.39 -9.18
N GLU A 204 14.56 -0.17 -8.59
CA GLU A 204 15.70 -1.10 -8.48
C GLU A 204 15.30 -2.54 -8.12
N GLU A 205 14.42 -2.72 -7.15
CA GLU A 205 13.97 -4.03 -6.70
C GLU A 205 13.17 -4.83 -7.76
N TYR A 206 12.65 -4.13 -8.81
CA TYR A 206 11.89 -4.75 -9.92
C TYR A 206 12.69 -4.86 -11.20
N LEU A 207 13.85 -4.21 -11.32
CA LEU A 207 14.70 -4.31 -12.51
C LEU A 207 15.08 -5.76 -12.87
N PRO A 208 15.36 -6.66 -11.90
CA PRO A 208 15.67 -8.06 -12.21
C PRO A 208 14.50 -8.86 -12.82
N GLN A 209 13.26 -8.33 -12.81
CA GLN A 209 12.13 -8.97 -13.48
C GLN A 209 12.16 -8.77 -15.01
N ILE A 210 13.04 -7.91 -15.53
CA ILE A 210 13.18 -7.59 -16.94
C ILE A 210 14.59 -7.98 -17.40
N ASP A 211 14.64 -8.83 -18.40
CA ASP A 211 15.87 -9.14 -19.11
C ASP A 211 16.13 -8.10 -20.19
N PHE A 212 16.80 -7.01 -19.82
CA PHE A 212 17.09 -5.90 -20.73
C PHE A 212 18.02 -6.31 -21.87
N GLN A 213 18.98 -7.21 -21.63
CA GLN A 213 19.88 -7.71 -22.66
C GLN A 213 19.08 -8.46 -23.74
N ARG A 214 18.18 -9.32 -23.32
CA ARG A 214 17.27 -10.02 -24.22
C ARG A 214 16.39 -9.05 -25.02
N ILE A 215 15.89 -7.97 -24.39
CA ILE A 215 15.11 -6.93 -25.09
C ILE A 215 15.95 -6.30 -26.20
N GLU A 216 17.21 -5.94 -25.94
CA GLU A 216 18.12 -5.35 -26.93
C GLU A 216 18.39 -6.31 -28.12
N GLU A 217 18.56 -7.59 -27.84
CA GLU A 217 18.81 -8.60 -28.88
C GLU A 217 17.55 -8.86 -29.73
N GLU A 218 16.41 -9.11 -29.09
CA GLU A 218 15.16 -9.46 -29.75
C GLU A 218 14.53 -8.27 -30.50
N SER A 219 14.72 -7.02 -30.01
CA SER A 219 14.18 -5.81 -30.64
C SER A 219 14.67 -5.56 -32.08
N LYS A 220 15.76 -6.20 -32.47
CA LYS A 220 16.29 -6.13 -33.81
C LYS A 220 15.47 -6.92 -34.84
N THR A 221 14.68 -7.87 -34.37
CA THR A 221 13.97 -8.85 -35.24
C THR A 221 12.47 -8.92 -35.00
N GLN A 222 12.01 -8.48 -33.80
CA GLN A 222 10.60 -8.57 -33.45
C GLN A 222 10.20 -7.46 -32.45
N GLU A 223 8.90 -7.19 -32.36
CA GLU A 223 8.35 -6.27 -31.37
C GLU A 223 8.45 -6.87 -29.97
N ILE A 224 8.91 -6.08 -29.02
CA ILE A 224 8.99 -6.44 -27.62
C ILE A 224 7.72 -5.99 -26.91
N ILE A 225 6.98 -6.95 -26.37
CA ILE A 225 5.74 -6.69 -25.65
C ILE A 225 5.95 -7.04 -24.18
N LEU A 226 5.62 -6.11 -23.31
CA LEU A 226 5.61 -6.33 -21.86
C LEU A 226 4.19 -6.21 -21.32
N ALA A 227 3.85 -7.09 -20.39
CA ALA A 227 2.64 -6.98 -19.59
C ALA A 227 3.01 -6.68 -18.14
N PHE A 228 2.33 -5.71 -17.56
CA PHE A 228 2.53 -5.28 -16.18
C PHE A 228 1.26 -5.50 -15.40
N SER A 229 1.36 -6.21 -14.31
CA SER A 229 0.25 -6.36 -13.37
C SER A 229 0.50 -5.53 -12.14
N SER A 230 -0.52 -4.75 -11.74
CA SER A 230 -0.54 -3.92 -10.53
C SER A 230 0.55 -2.86 -10.50
N LEU A 231 0.54 -1.96 -11.47
CA LEU A 231 1.29 -0.72 -11.41
C LEU A 231 0.51 0.33 -10.63
N ARG A 232 1.21 1.13 -9.87
CA ARG A 232 0.63 2.26 -9.15
C ARG A 232 0.65 3.52 -10.00
N LEU A 233 -0.46 4.25 -10.01
CA LEU A 233 -0.56 5.56 -10.64
C LEU A 233 -0.09 6.65 -9.67
N LEU A 234 0.81 7.51 -10.12
CA LEU A 234 1.34 8.64 -9.34
C LEU A 234 1.36 9.93 -10.17
N PRO A 235 1.04 11.09 -9.58
CA PRO A 235 1.28 12.37 -10.23
C PRO A 235 2.78 12.68 -10.25
N PHE A 236 3.28 13.14 -11.39
CA PHE A 236 4.65 13.58 -11.56
C PHE A 236 4.71 14.73 -12.57
N LYS A 237 5.19 15.93 -12.18
CA LYS A 237 5.35 17.12 -13.03
C LYS A 237 4.09 17.36 -13.91
N GLU A 238 2.93 17.50 -13.29
CA GLU A 238 1.62 17.74 -13.95
C GLU A 238 1.11 16.61 -14.85
N LYS A 239 1.81 15.48 -14.91
CA LYS A 239 1.40 14.27 -15.64
C LYS A 239 1.19 13.12 -14.67
N TRP A 240 0.45 12.12 -15.13
CA TRP A 240 0.31 10.86 -14.41
C TRP A 240 1.29 9.84 -14.96
N ASN A 241 2.08 9.23 -14.08
CA ASN A 241 3.04 8.18 -14.41
C ASN A 241 2.66 6.89 -13.71
N LEU A 242 2.97 5.77 -14.34
CA LEU A 242 2.89 4.46 -13.73
C LEU A 242 4.21 4.12 -13.02
N THR A 243 4.14 3.40 -11.92
CA THR A 243 5.33 3.00 -11.16
C THR A 243 5.15 1.63 -10.52
N THR A 244 6.25 0.88 -10.40
CA THR A 244 6.28 -0.39 -9.70
C THR A 244 6.13 -0.21 -8.19
N TYR A 245 5.51 -1.20 -7.51
CA TYR A 245 5.40 -1.29 -6.06
C TYR A 245 5.23 -2.77 -5.64
N SER A 246 5.07 -3.06 -4.35
CA SER A 246 5.14 -4.44 -3.79
C SER A 246 4.27 -5.50 -4.49
N ALA A 247 3.13 -5.11 -5.07
CA ALA A 247 2.26 -6.05 -5.80
C ALA A 247 2.61 -6.18 -7.29
N THR A 248 3.55 -5.38 -7.81
CA THR A 248 3.86 -5.40 -9.25
C THR A 248 4.49 -6.71 -9.67
N ARG A 249 4.05 -7.23 -10.83
CA ARG A 249 4.72 -8.29 -11.59
C ARG A 249 4.88 -7.82 -13.03
N ILE A 250 6.04 -8.14 -13.63
CA ILE A 250 6.39 -7.80 -14.99
C ILE A 250 6.56 -9.10 -15.77
N TYR A 251 5.91 -9.19 -16.92
CA TYR A 251 5.89 -10.39 -17.75
C TYR A 251 6.49 -10.09 -19.11
N GLN A 252 7.56 -10.79 -19.44
CA GLN A 252 8.28 -10.73 -20.73
C GLN A 252 8.11 -12.03 -21.52
N ASP A 253 7.24 -12.92 -21.05
CA ASP A 253 7.02 -14.23 -21.64
C ASP A 253 6.21 -14.12 -22.94
N GLN A 254 6.87 -14.31 -24.07
CA GLN A 254 6.25 -14.26 -25.41
C GLN A 254 5.13 -15.32 -25.63
N PHE A 255 5.12 -16.38 -24.82
CA PHE A 255 4.08 -17.42 -24.88
C PHE A 255 2.87 -17.11 -24.00
N LEU A 256 2.92 -16.03 -23.22
CA LEU A 256 1.74 -15.60 -22.46
C LEU A 256 0.58 -15.33 -23.43
N PRO A 257 -0.61 -15.93 -23.23
CA PRO A 257 -1.75 -15.79 -24.13
C PRO A 257 -2.11 -14.33 -24.41
N GLU A 258 -2.04 -13.47 -23.42
CA GLU A 258 -2.34 -12.05 -23.50
C GLU A 258 -1.32 -11.32 -24.37
N ILE A 259 -0.02 -11.62 -24.24
CA ILE A 259 1.05 -11.07 -25.09
C ILE A 259 0.88 -11.56 -26.52
N THR A 260 0.59 -12.85 -26.70
CA THR A 260 0.32 -13.43 -28.03
C THR A 260 -0.90 -12.76 -28.69
N ALA A 261 -1.97 -12.55 -27.95
CA ALA A 261 -3.17 -11.86 -28.44
C ALA A 261 -2.88 -10.40 -28.80
N PHE A 262 -2.12 -9.70 -27.94
CA PHE A 262 -1.70 -8.32 -28.20
C PHE A 262 -0.82 -8.21 -29.45
N ARG A 263 0.17 -9.09 -29.62
CA ARG A 263 1.04 -9.14 -30.81
C ARG A 263 0.24 -9.29 -32.10
N ARG A 264 -0.81 -10.12 -32.10
CA ARG A 264 -1.71 -10.26 -33.25
C ARG A 264 -2.46 -8.96 -33.58
N ARG A 265 -2.78 -8.14 -32.60
CA ARG A 265 -3.47 -6.85 -32.82
C ARG A 265 -2.53 -5.80 -33.41
N ILE A 266 -1.26 -5.75 -32.96
CA ILE A 266 -0.28 -4.75 -33.43
C ILE A 266 0.49 -5.15 -34.67
N ALA A 267 0.34 -6.37 -35.19
CA ALA A 267 1.12 -6.93 -36.33
C ALA A 267 1.15 -6.07 -37.62
N LYS A 268 0.50 -4.92 -37.61
CA LYS A 268 0.48 -3.96 -38.73
C LYS A 268 1.37 -2.72 -38.52
N ASN A 269 1.92 -2.55 -37.29
CA ASN A 269 2.65 -1.34 -36.91
C ASN A 269 4.13 -1.67 -36.72
N ASN A 270 4.91 -1.46 -37.77
CA ASN A 270 6.36 -1.71 -37.79
C ASN A 270 7.08 -0.55 -37.08
N LYS A 271 7.16 -0.56 -35.74
CA LYS A 271 7.85 0.48 -34.94
C LYS A 271 9.16 -0.07 -34.36
N GLN A 272 10.23 0.70 -34.53
CA GLN A 272 11.53 0.35 -33.98
C GLN A 272 11.60 0.80 -32.51
N LEU A 273 12.18 -0.06 -31.70
CA LEU A 273 12.53 0.27 -30.29
C LEU A 273 13.60 1.37 -30.30
N THR A 274 13.37 2.44 -29.58
CA THR A 274 14.37 3.50 -29.39
C THR A 274 15.08 3.27 -28.06
N LEU A 275 16.34 2.84 -28.15
CA LEU A 275 17.22 2.76 -26.99
C LEU A 275 17.98 4.06 -26.86
N HIS A 276 17.89 4.71 -25.72
CA HIS A 276 18.81 5.79 -25.38
C HIS A 276 20.10 5.17 -24.87
N GLU A 277 21.22 5.47 -25.52
CA GLU A 277 22.53 5.30 -24.91
C GLU A 277 22.57 6.08 -23.60
N ALA A 278 23.19 5.48 -22.59
CA ALA A 278 23.34 6.15 -21.31
C ALA A 278 24.13 7.44 -21.53
N THR A 279 23.41 8.54 -21.73
CA THR A 279 24.04 9.87 -21.66
C THR A 279 24.66 9.94 -20.24
N PRO A 280 25.91 10.42 -20.11
CA PRO A 280 26.46 10.68 -18.81
C PRO A 280 25.42 11.43 -17.99
N LEU A 281 25.11 10.95 -16.82
CA LEU A 281 24.08 11.48 -15.93
C LEU A 281 24.20 13.00 -15.92
N GLU A 282 23.31 13.72 -16.63
CA GLU A 282 22.95 15.04 -16.16
C GLU A 282 22.38 14.77 -14.77
N GLU A 283 23.11 15.13 -13.78
CA GLU A 283 22.61 15.24 -12.41
C GLU A 283 21.32 16.03 -12.53
N GLN A 284 20.17 15.32 -12.53
CA GLN A 284 18.91 16.01 -12.40
C GLN A 284 19.07 16.84 -11.13
N PRO A 285 18.77 18.15 -11.15
CA PRO A 285 18.88 18.93 -9.94
C PRO A 285 18.17 18.12 -8.87
N ASP A 286 18.91 17.76 -7.84
CA ASP A 286 18.41 17.07 -6.68
C ASP A 286 16.98 17.56 -6.43
N GLU A 287 15.99 16.67 -6.34
CA GLU A 287 14.86 16.98 -5.48
C GLU A 287 15.54 17.23 -4.14
N GLN A 288 15.83 18.49 -3.90
CA GLN A 288 16.60 18.91 -2.74
C GLN A 288 15.88 18.30 -1.55
N LEU A 289 16.53 17.32 -0.94
CA LEU A 289 16.07 16.83 0.37
C LEU A 289 15.72 18.09 1.17
N PRO A 290 14.57 18.08 1.86
CA PRO A 290 14.22 19.23 2.66
C PRO A 290 15.44 19.71 3.45
N PRO A 291 15.84 20.97 3.37
CA PRO A 291 17.06 21.45 4.01
C PRO A 291 17.01 21.11 5.50
N SER A 292 18.12 20.66 6.03
CA SER A 292 18.25 20.39 7.46
C SER A 292 18.52 21.74 8.15
N VAL A 293 17.65 22.07 9.08
CA VAL A 293 17.67 23.36 9.80
C VAL A 293 17.50 23.12 11.30
N SER A 294 18.03 24.04 12.12
CA SER A 294 17.76 24.10 13.55
C SER A 294 16.35 24.66 13.81
N ILE A 295 15.83 24.49 15.01
CA ILE A 295 14.52 25.05 15.40
C ILE A 295 14.50 26.57 15.26
N LYS A 296 15.59 27.25 15.59
CA LYS A 296 15.72 28.69 15.41
C LYS A 296 15.63 29.10 13.94
N GLU A 297 16.39 28.45 13.08
CA GLU A 297 16.34 28.70 11.62
C GLU A 297 14.96 28.35 11.04
N LEU A 298 14.29 27.29 11.54
CA LEU A 298 12.94 26.95 11.14
C LEU A 298 11.96 28.10 11.42
N HIS A 299 12.06 28.74 12.59
CA HIS A 299 11.25 29.92 12.92
C HIS A 299 11.52 31.10 11.96
N ASP A 300 12.79 31.35 11.64
CA ASP A 300 13.18 32.42 10.73
C ASP A 300 12.71 32.14 9.28
N MET A 301 12.55 30.88 8.90
CA MET A 301 12.09 30.47 7.56
C MET A 301 10.56 30.45 7.40
N CYS A 302 9.78 30.79 8.41
CA CYS A 302 8.31 30.85 8.35
C CYS A 302 7.82 32.14 7.65
N ILE A 303 8.25 32.34 6.43
CA ILE A 303 7.85 33.43 5.55
C ILE A 303 6.95 32.94 4.41
N PRO A 304 6.07 33.76 3.84
CA PRO A 304 5.10 33.32 2.82
C PRO A 304 5.71 32.55 1.65
N GLU A 305 6.91 32.89 1.22
CA GLU A 305 7.64 32.27 0.11
C GLU A 305 8.07 30.82 0.39
N ASN A 306 8.03 30.40 1.64
CA ASN A 306 8.39 29.07 2.11
C ASN A 306 7.18 28.24 2.60
N GLN A 307 5.96 28.70 2.43
CA GLN A 307 4.76 28.07 3.01
C GLN A 307 4.55 26.63 2.56
N ASP A 308 4.90 26.31 1.31
CA ASP A 308 4.74 24.96 0.73
C ASP A 308 6.01 24.11 0.81
N LYS A 309 7.08 24.63 1.43
CA LYS A 309 8.35 23.95 1.56
C LYS A 309 8.39 23.08 2.81
N SER A 310 9.12 21.98 2.72
CA SER A 310 9.41 21.10 3.84
C SER A 310 10.80 21.35 4.36
N PHE A 311 11.01 21.17 5.68
CA PHE A 311 12.29 21.30 6.35
C PHE A 311 12.57 20.09 7.22
N ASN A 312 13.81 19.65 7.31
CA ASN A 312 14.25 18.60 8.21
C ASN A 312 14.80 19.20 9.50
N VAL A 313 14.32 18.76 10.64
CA VAL A 313 14.76 19.21 11.97
C VAL A 313 15.14 18.00 12.80
N VAL A 314 16.36 17.97 13.33
CA VAL A 314 16.79 16.97 14.30
C VAL A 314 16.52 17.53 15.70
N ALA A 315 15.62 16.89 16.44
CA ALA A 315 15.23 17.37 17.76
C ALA A 315 14.84 16.20 18.68
N LYS A 316 14.92 16.47 19.99
CA LYS A 316 14.45 15.55 21.06
C LYS A 316 13.04 15.92 21.47
N ILE A 317 12.24 14.91 21.73
CA ILE A 317 10.91 15.11 22.35
C ILE A 317 11.12 15.47 23.80
N SER A 318 10.77 16.70 24.18
CA SER A 318 10.94 17.22 25.53
C SER A 318 9.68 17.08 26.39
N ASP A 319 8.50 17.30 25.79
CA ASP A 319 7.24 17.26 26.52
C ASP A 319 6.05 16.91 25.64
N THR A 320 4.94 16.55 26.27
CA THR A 320 3.66 16.19 25.62
C THR A 320 2.54 17.12 26.10
N LEU A 321 1.84 17.77 25.18
CA LEU A 321 0.76 18.69 25.51
C LEU A 321 -0.56 17.94 25.77
N GLU A 322 -0.81 17.57 27.02
CA GLU A 322 -1.98 16.80 27.44
C GLU A 322 -3.31 17.54 27.24
N GLU A 323 -3.32 18.86 27.41
CA GLU A 323 -4.54 19.68 27.44
C GLU A 323 -5.33 19.64 26.13
N LEU A 324 -4.66 19.39 25.02
CA LEU A 324 -5.25 19.39 23.68
C LEU A 324 -5.91 18.05 23.31
N GLY A 325 -5.70 17.02 24.14
CA GLY A 325 -6.10 15.64 23.88
C GLY A 325 -5.20 14.98 22.81
N TRP A 326 -5.39 13.69 22.61
CA TRP A 326 -4.51 12.87 21.75
C TRP A 326 -5.21 12.21 20.57
N TYR A 327 -6.53 12.35 20.45
CA TYR A 327 -7.30 11.83 19.31
C TYR A 327 -8.54 12.67 19.04
N TYR A 328 -9.09 12.52 17.85
CA TYR A 328 -10.40 13.06 17.48
C TYR A 328 -11.26 11.97 16.83
N GLU A 329 -12.58 12.19 16.85
CA GLU A 329 -13.52 11.31 16.15
C GLU A 329 -13.66 11.76 14.70
N ALA A 330 -13.52 10.82 13.77
CA ALA A 330 -13.54 11.06 12.34
C ALA A 330 -14.58 10.23 11.60
N CYS A 331 -14.99 10.72 10.47
CA CYS A 331 -15.76 9.96 9.49
C CYS A 331 -14.90 8.80 8.97
N PRO A 332 -15.36 7.54 9.03
CA PRO A 332 -14.57 6.39 8.55
C PRO A 332 -14.28 6.45 7.05
N ILE A 333 -15.10 7.15 6.27
CA ILE A 333 -14.94 7.28 4.82
C ILE A 333 -14.03 8.44 4.46
N HIS A 334 -14.29 9.63 4.99
CA HIS A 334 -13.60 10.87 4.59
C HIS A 334 -12.48 11.31 5.53
N ARG A 335 -12.32 10.63 6.69
CA ARG A 335 -11.32 10.95 7.73
C ARG A 335 -11.41 12.39 8.28
N THR A 336 -12.48 13.09 7.93
CA THR A 336 -12.76 14.43 8.43
C THR A 336 -13.28 14.36 9.85
N LYS A 337 -12.82 15.29 10.69
CA LYS A 337 -13.26 15.42 12.08
C LYS A 337 -14.78 15.59 12.14
N VAL A 338 -15.44 14.79 12.97
CA VAL A 338 -16.86 14.90 13.28
C VAL A 338 -17.03 15.22 14.77
N ARG A 339 -18.07 15.97 15.12
CA ARG A 339 -18.28 16.46 16.50
C ARG A 339 -19.64 16.01 17.03
N GLN A 340 -19.66 15.70 18.33
CA GLN A 340 -20.91 15.50 19.04
C GLN A 340 -21.78 16.79 19.03
N PRO A 341 -23.13 16.65 19.11
CA PRO A 341 -23.87 15.41 19.27
C PRO A 341 -24.19 14.70 17.94
N SER A 342 -24.13 15.39 16.81
CA SER A 342 -24.65 14.87 15.54
C SER A 342 -23.67 14.01 14.75
N TYR A 343 -22.37 14.12 15.04
CA TYR A 343 -21.30 13.49 14.24
C TYR A 343 -21.43 13.73 12.73
N PHE A 344 -21.85 14.92 12.34
CA PHE A 344 -22.09 15.25 10.94
C PHE A 344 -20.79 15.33 10.15
N CYS A 345 -20.76 14.64 9.01
CA CYS A 345 -19.68 14.73 8.04
C CYS A 345 -20.10 15.58 6.84
N TYR A 346 -19.45 16.71 6.63
CA TYR A 346 -19.74 17.63 5.53
C TYR A 346 -19.52 17.03 4.15
N LYS A 347 -18.60 16.07 4.01
CA LYS A 347 -18.34 15.37 2.75
C LYS A 347 -19.38 14.29 2.46
N CYS A 348 -19.83 13.54 3.48
CA CYS A 348 -20.96 12.61 3.33
C CYS A 348 -22.32 13.32 3.22
N LYS A 349 -22.41 14.57 3.70
CA LYS A 349 -23.67 15.30 3.92
C LYS A 349 -24.64 14.51 4.81
N ALA A 350 -24.12 13.76 5.78
CA ALA A 350 -24.89 12.88 6.66
C ALA A 350 -24.21 12.70 8.04
N ASN A 351 -25.01 12.25 9.00
CA ASN A 351 -24.51 11.89 10.32
C ASN A 351 -23.79 10.53 10.28
N VAL A 352 -22.61 10.47 10.86
CA VAL A 352 -21.79 9.26 10.94
C VAL A 352 -22.25 8.41 12.12
N ARG A 353 -22.76 7.22 11.85
CA ARG A 353 -23.28 6.33 12.91
C ARG A 353 -22.19 5.75 13.82
N ARG A 354 -20.99 5.53 13.31
CA ARG A 354 -19.84 4.97 14.02
C ARG A 354 -18.59 5.73 13.63
N PRO A 355 -18.30 6.88 14.24
CA PRO A 355 -17.05 7.58 14.01
C PRO A 355 -15.88 6.72 14.51
N LEU A 356 -14.72 6.88 13.89
CA LEU A 356 -13.49 6.20 14.27
C LEU A 356 -12.55 7.18 14.97
N PRO A 357 -11.88 6.76 16.05
CA PRO A 357 -10.86 7.57 16.69
C PRO A 357 -9.61 7.64 15.81
N TRP A 358 -9.04 8.84 15.66
CA TRP A 358 -7.84 9.12 14.90
C TRP A 358 -6.84 9.87 15.74
N LEU A 359 -5.58 9.44 15.74
CA LEU A 359 -4.51 10.11 16.49
C LEU A 359 -4.31 11.54 15.96
N ASN A 360 -4.25 12.46 16.91
CA ASN A 360 -3.90 13.85 16.69
C ASN A 360 -3.42 14.43 18.03
N PHE A 361 -2.16 14.66 18.16
CA PHE A 361 -1.55 15.20 19.35
C PHE A 361 -0.40 16.14 19.02
N ARG A 362 0.06 16.87 20.00
CA ARG A 362 1.18 17.80 19.86
C ARG A 362 2.24 17.49 20.90
N LEU A 363 3.49 17.61 20.47
CA LEU A 363 4.65 17.45 21.32
C LEU A 363 5.48 18.73 21.28
N ILE A 364 6.16 19.01 22.38
CA ILE A 364 7.26 19.95 22.39
C ILE A 364 8.52 19.20 22.02
N VAL A 365 9.23 19.68 21.03
CA VAL A 365 10.52 19.16 20.61
C VAL A 365 11.56 20.23 20.82
N ALA A 366 12.78 19.86 21.18
CA ALA A 366 13.87 20.78 21.46
C ALA A 366 15.17 20.34 20.81
N ASP A 367 15.93 21.30 20.35
CA ASP A 367 17.33 21.15 19.96
C ASP A 367 18.22 22.10 20.78
N GLU A 368 19.49 22.27 20.42
CA GLU A 368 20.42 23.20 21.11
C GLU A 368 20.06 24.68 20.92
N THR A 369 19.17 25.02 19.97
CA THR A 369 18.84 26.39 19.59
C THR A 369 17.50 26.89 20.13
N GLY A 370 16.62 25.97 20.56
CA GLY A 370 15.31 26.31 21.10
C GLY A 370 14.36 25.13 21.16
N ASP A 371 13.07 25.44 21.35
CA ASP A 371 11.98 24.48 21.33
C ASP A 371 10.87 24.92 20.38
N ALA A 372 10.09 23.93 19.89
CA ALA A 372 8.96 24.16 19.01
C ALA A 372 7.85 23.15 19.27
N GLN A 373 6.61 23.57 18.96
CA GLN A 373 5.44 22.72 19.05
C GLN A 373 5.15 22.03 17.72
N PHE A 374 5.32 20.72 17.67
CA PHE A 374 5.05 19.91 16.49
C PHE A 374 3.73 19.14 16.62
N SER A 375 2.94 19.16 15.54
CA SER A 375 1.67 18.44 15.43
C SER A 375 1.85 17.12 14.69
N PHE A 376 1.35 16.04 15.29
CA PHE A 376 1.38 14.68 14.75
C PHE A 376 -0.04 14.22 14.47
N ILE A 377 -0.31 13.87 13.22
CA ILE A 377 -1.64 13.49 12.77
C ILE A 377 -1.56 12.18 11.98
N GLU A 378 -2.57 11.32 12.14
CA GLU A 378 -2.73 10.07 11.39
C GLU A 378 -1.46 9.19 11.37
N LYS A 379 -0.87 9.01 10.17
CA LYS A 379 0.25 8.09 9.94
C LYS A 379 1.49 8.42 10.77
N GLN A 380 1.86 9.70 10.85
CA GLN A 380 3.02 10.13 11.62
C GLN A 380 2.80 9.90 13.12
N ALA A 381 1.57 10.14 13.58
CA ALA A 381 1.17 9.86 14.96
C ALA A 381 1.19 8.35 15.26
N GLU A 382 0.63 7.51 14.37
CA GLU A 382 0.66 6.05 14.51
C GLU A 382 2.10 5.50 14.44
N TYR A 383 2.93 6.06 13.55
CA TYR A 383 4.34 5.68 13.45
C TYR A 383 5.10 5.94 14.75
N LEU A 384 4.95 7.14 15.31
CA LEU A 384 5.68 7.53 16.51
C LEU A 384 5.24 6.74 17.75
N ILE A 385 3.93 6.50 17.89
CA ILE A 385 3.32 5.76 19.00
C ILE A 385 3.47 4.23 18.83
N GLY A 386 3.50 3.72 17.60
CA GLY A 386 3.52 2.30 17.27
C GLY A 386 2.16 1.60 17.42
N SER A 387 1.06 2.35 17.58
CA SER A 387 -0.29 1.81 17.77
C SER A 387 -1.36 2.75 17.22
N SER A 388 -2.53 2.22 16.86
CA SER A 388 -3.67 3.04 16.43
C SER A 388 -4.42 3.65 17.63
N ALA A 389 -5.15 4.74 17.39
CA ALA A 389 -6.02 5.34 18.44
C ALA A 389 -7.05 4.35 18.96
N GLN A 390 -7.56 3.47 18.09
CA GLN A 390 -8.55 2.46 18.46
C GLN A 390 -7.96 1.41 19.42
N ASP A 391 -6.74 0.95 19.14
CA ASP A 391 -6.06 -0.03 20.00
C ASP A 391 -5.71 0.56 21.36
N LEU A 392 -5.25 1.81 21.40
CA LEU A 392 -4.95 2.52 22.65
C LEU A 392 -6.19 2.72 23.52
N LEU A 393 -7.33 3.05 22.92
CA LEU A 393 -8.60 3.17 23.64
C LEU A 393 -9.09 1.82 24.17
N TYR A 394 -8.87 0.74 23.41
CA TYR A 394 -9.26 -0.60 23.83
C TYR A 394 -8.42 -1.11 25.01
N CYS A 395 -7.09 -0.90 24.96
CA CYS A 395 -6.16 -1.34 25.99
C CYS A 395 -6.25 -0.55 27.30
N SER A 396 -6.68 0.72 27.25
CA SER A 396 -6.55 1.62 28.39
C SER A 396 -7.76 1.68 29.33
N ASN A 397 -8.85 0.95 29.09
CA ASN A 397 -10.14 1.11 29.80
C ASN A 397 -10.63 2.59 29.90
N ASN A 398 -9.99 3.49 29.18
CA ASN A 398 -10.21 4.94 29.22
C ASN A 398 -11.29 5.40 28.24
N GLN A 399 -12.36 4.62 28.10
CA GLN A 399 -13.50 5.05 27.29
C GLN A 399 -14.04 6.39 27.82
N GLY A 400 -13.78 7.46 27.06
CA GLY A 400 -14.35 8.78 27.29
C GLY A 400 -13.43 9.87 27.87
N LYS A 401 -12.21 9.58 28.28
CA LYS A 401 -11.28 10.60 28.82
C LYS A 401 -10.24 11.03 27.77
N LYS A 402 -10.63 11.91 26.85
CA LYS A 402 -9.74 12.47 25.80
C LYS A 402 -8.49 13.17 26.35
N LYS A 403 -8.50 13.60 27.59
CA LYS A 403 -7.43 14.38 28.22
C LYS A 403 -6.37 13.54 28.95
N HIS A 404 -6.60 12.24 29.18
CA HIS A 404 -5.56 11.40 29.77
C HIS A 404 -4.79 10.67 28.68
N LEU A 405 -3.51 10.97 28.61
CA LEU A 405 -2.60 10.31 27.68
C LEU A 405 -2.41 8.84 28.06
N PRO A 406 -2.46 7.93 27.10
CA PRO A 406 -2.05 6.55 27.33
C PRO A 406 -0.58 6.46 27.80
N PRO A 407 -0.22 5.45 28.62
CA PRO A 407 1.15 5.33 29.17
C PRO A 407 2.26 5.27 28.09
N VAL A 408 1.95 4.89 26.86
CA VAL A 408 2.90 4.84 25.75
C VAL A 408 3.50 6.21 25.44
N PHE A 409 2.81 7.31 25.71
CA PHE A 409 3.34 8.66 25.47
C PHE A 409 4.54 8.98 26.38
N ALA A 410 4.59 8.45 27.58
CA ALA A 410 5.74 8.61 28.47
C ALA A 410 7.03 8.00 27.90
N GLN A 411 6.93 7.03 27.00
CA GLN A 411 8.07 6.40 26.35
C GLN A 411 8.67 7.22 25.20
N LEU A 412 8.02 8.31 24.81
CA LEU A 412 8.48 9.22 23.76
C LEU A 412 9.54 10.19 24.26
N SER A 413 9.51 10.54 25.54
CA SER A 413 10.41 11.54 26.13
C SER A 413 11.88 11.20 25.92
N ASN A 414 12.69 12.22 25.62
CA ASN A 414 14.13 12.17 25.38
C ASN A 414 14.58 11.34 24.15
N LYS A 415 13.65 10.90 23.30
CA LYS A 415 14.01 10.29 22.02
C LYS A 415 14.32 11.36 20.98
N GLU A 416 15.43 11.19 20.29
CA GLU A 416 15.86 12.06 19.20
C GLU A 416 15.41 11.50 17.87
N HIS A 417 14.81 12.35 17.04
CA HIS A 417 14.35 11.99 15.69
C HIS A 417 14.68 13.12 14.72
N MET A 418 14.80 12.78 13.45
CA MET A 418 14.74 13.75 12.37
C MET A 418 13.30 13.86 11.91
N PHE A 419 12.71 15.02 12.09
CA PHE A 419 11.35 15.37 11.69
C PHE A 419 11.39 16.15 10.37
N THR A 420 10.63 15.70 9.38
CA THR A 420 10.31 16.52 8.21
C THR A 420 9.04 17.29 8.53
N VAL A 421 9.11 18.61 8.49
CA VAL A 421 8.01 19.48 8.91
C VAL A 421 7.62 20.45 7.79
N GLN A 422 6.33 20.78 7.76
CA GLN A 422 5.76 21.92 7.04
C GLN A 422 5.11 22.85 8.04
N TRP A 423 5.04 24.14 7.72
CA TRP A 423 4.40 25.11 8.60
C TRP A 423 3.15 25.69 7.97
N GLU A 424 2.19 26.06 8.82
CA GLU A 424 0.96 26.73 8.44
C GLU A 424 0.69 27.88 9.40
N ARG A 425 0.30 29.04 8.87
CA ARG A 425 -0.11 30.18 9.67
C ARG A 425 -1.62 30.18 9.85
N ASN A 426 -2.07 30.30 11.07
CA ASN A 426 -3.51 30.39 11.36
C ASN A 426 -4.04 31.79 10.96
N LYS A 427 -4.87 31.82 9.91
CA LYS A 427 -5.47 33.07 9.40
C LYS A 427 -6.62 33.60 10.28
N PHE A 428 -7.06 32.85 11.28
CA PHE A 428 -8.26 33.17 12.08
C PHE A 428 -7.96 33.58 13.52
N THR A 429 -6.76 33.33 14.02
CA THR A 429 -6.35 33.64 15.40
C THR A 429 -4.87 34.02 15.39
N ASP A 430 -4.49 35.08 16.05
CA ASP A 430 -3.16 35.51 16.55
C ASP A 430 -1.91 35.26 15.67
N ASP A 431 -2.02 35.04 14.38
CA ASP A 431 -0.85 34.79 13.51
C ASP A 431 0.06 33.62 13.98
N THR A 432 -0.49 32.70 14.81
CA THR A 432 0.27 31.60 15.38
C THR A 432 0.72 30.62 14.29
N ILE A 433 2.01 30.28 14.30
CA ILE A 433 2.61 29.31 13.40
C ILE A 433 2.41 27.88 13.97
N TYR A 434 1.95 26.96 13.14
CA TYR A 434 1.82 25.55 13.45
C TYR A 434 2.74 24.73 12.57
N TYR A 435 3.51 23.83 13.17
CA TYR A 435 4.37 22.91 12.46
C TYR A 435 3.69 21.54 12.36
N HIS A 436 3.51 21.04 11.15
CA HIS A 436 2.95 19.74 10.87
C HIS A 436 4.05 18.77 10.47
N VAL A 437 4.18 17.66 11.20
CA VAL A 437 5.14 16.61 10.87
C VAL A 437 4.63 15.81 9.69
N THR A 438 5.37 15.79 8.60
CA THR A 438 5.08 15.04 7.37
C THR A 438 5.96 13.80 7.21
N GLY A 439 7.09 13.73 7.94
CA GLY A 439 8.00 12.58 7.97
C GLY A 439 8.72 12.46 9.31
N ILE A 440 9.09 11.24 9.69
CA ILE A 440 9.87 10.93 10.90
C ILE A 440 10.92 9.88 10.55
N GLN A 441 12.17 10.11 10.95
CA GLN A 441 13.26 9.17 10.78
C GLN A 441 14.05 9.03 12.09
N ASN A 442 14.54 7.83 12.36
CA ASN A 442 15.46 7.62 13.46
C ASN A 442 16.84 8.19 13.10
N VAL A 443 17.44 8.96 13.98
CA VAL A 443 18.80 9.47 13.77
C VAL A 443 19.78 8.32 14.01
N PRO A 444 20.62 7.96 13.02
CA PRO A 444 21.67 6.96 13.25
C PRO A 444 22.70 7.50 14.27
N PRO A 445 23.23 6.64 15.14
CA PRO A 445 24.06 7.07 16.30
C PRO A 445 25.40 7.79 15.96
N THR A 446 25.70 7.99 14.68
CA THR A 446 26.99 8.55 14.22
C THR A 446 26.91 10.01 13.70
N THR A 447 25.73 10.60 13.57
CA THR A 447 25.57 11.89 12.86
C THR A 447 25.79 13.10 13.77
N THR A 448 25.84 12.95 15.07
CA THR A 448 25.97 14.06 16.04
C THR A 448 27.35 14.77 16.00
N LYS A 449 28.35 14.25 15.31
CA LYS A 449 29.70 14.86 15.25
C LYS A 449 30.06 15.58 13.95
N GLN A 450 29.27 15.45 12.89
CA GLN A 450 29.63 16.04 11.58
C GLN A 450 28.91 17.37 11.26
N LEU A 451 27.81 17.69 11.93
CA LEU A 451 27.08 18.94 11.68
C LEU A 451 27.75 20.17 12.35
N SER A 452 28.58 19.99 13.38
CA SER A 452 29.31 21.10 14.03
C SER A 452 30.62 21.51 13.32
N ALA A 453 31.09 20.74 12.33
CA ALA A 453 32.37 21.00 11.65
C ALA A 453 32.25 21.75 10.31
N ALA A 454 31.05 21.85 9.74
CA ALA A 454 30.83 22.51 8.45
C ALA A 454 30.59 24.04 8.54
N ALA A 455 30.48 24.58 9.77
CA ALA A 455 30.19 26.02 9.99
C ALA A 455 31.44 26.92 10.28
N ALA A 456 32.67 26.39 10.12
CA ALA A 456 33.87 27.13 10.42
C ALA A 456 34.88 27.13 9.25
N THR A 457 34.60 27.85 8.18
CA THR A 457 35.65 28.32 7.27
C THR A 457 35.76 29.83 7.42
N PRO A 458 36.96 30.38 7.81
CA PRO A 458 37.16 31.79 7.91
C PRO A 458 37.27 32.42 6.52
N TYR A 459 36.57 33.51 6.31
CA TYR A 459 36.77 34.41 5.17
C TYR A 459 38.16 35.03 5.25
N GLU A 460 39.10 34.63 4.41
CA GLU A 460 40.36 35.34 4.21
C GLU A 460 40.10 36.62 3.39
N LYS A 461 40.34 37.76 4.03
CA LYS A 461 40.46 39.05 3.37
C LYS A 461 41.77 39.09 2.61
N ASN A 462 41.72 39.08 1.29
CA ASN A 462 42.86 39.53 0.49
C ASN A 462 42.76 41.06 0.24
N ARG A 463 43.84 41.72 0.60
CA ARG A 463 44.19 43.10 0.24
C ARG A 463 44.58 43.18 -1.24
#